data_9d2e354f256076bf2d48e55b79904b9f
#
_entry.id   9d2e354f256076bf2d48e55b79904b9f
#
_cell.length_a   1.000
_cell.length_b   1.000
_cell.length_c   1.000
_cell.angle_alpha   90.00
_cell.angle_beta   90.00
_cell.angle_gamma   90.00
#
_symmetry.space_group_name_H-M   'P 1'
#
loop_
_entity.id
_entity.type
_entity.pdbx_description
1 polymer ?
#
loop_
_entity_poly.entity_id
_entity_poly.type
_entity_poly.pdbx_seq_one_letter_code
_entity_poly.pdbx_strand_id
1 'polypeptide(L)'
;MPVGAQERFDIVIANGRVMDPETGLDAVRNIGIRGQSVVAIAEEPLSGETEVDATGLVVSPGFIDLHAHGQSSRANEFQAMDGVTTALELESDVPDIPMFLSMRAGDAVINYGASISHGALRTWAMPEHTADVDRLIAQIAEEGVINAETLDAFFETIAAGRYKQLDPEHYPDLWARLDKGLRDGALGIGMPHQYYPGVSHDEIFRLFQFAAEKNAPIYTHVREMGVTGMQEVVANAIATGAPLHIVHMNSSSLWNYQTNLDLSLGAQERGADVTTEAYPYTAASTSIESAIFDEGWQERLRISYEDVQWQDTGERLTEESFNRYREQGGVVIIHLMKEEWIKAQLSDPRVMVASDGMPYAPGAHPRGAGTFSRFIGRYVRDQEIMSLMAGLAKISLLPAQRLESIAPQMKRKGRIQIGSDADITMFRYDDIIDTAGFEGDLTYSEGVQYVIVNGEFVVWDGELIDGARPGQAILGRNVVF
;
A
#
# COMPACT_ATOMS: atom_id res chain seq x y z
N MET A 1 49.23 -9.95 23.47
CA MET A 1 47.88 -9.48 23.77
C MET A 1 46.96 -10.50 23.14
N PRO A 2 45.93 -11.01 23.81
CA PRO A 2 44.99 -11.89 23.15
C PRO A 2 44.36 -11.13 21.97
N VAL A 3 44.33 -11.74 20.78
CA VAL A 3 43.54 -11.27 19.64
C VAL A 3 42.12 -11.22 20.17
N GLY A 4 41.56 -10.01 20.27
CA GLY A 4 40.16 -9.82 20.70
C GLY A 4 39.29 -10.75 19.83
N ALA A 5 38.34 -11.44 20.47
CA ALA A 5 37.37 -12.21 19.75
C ALA A 5 36.71 -11.28 18.71
N GLN A 6 36.88 -11.60 17.44
CA GLN A 6 36.27 -10.84 16.36
C GLN A 6 34.76 -10.86 16.62
N GLU A 7 34.14 -9.70 16.65
CA GLU A 7 32.72 -9.58 16.93
C GLU A 7 31.95 -10.32 15.84
N ARG A 8 31.19 -11.34 16.22
CA ARG A 8 30.46 -12.19 15.29
C ARG A 8 29.01 -11.70 15.17
N PHE A 9 28.53 -11.53 13.95
CA PHE A 9 27.16 -11.12 13.63
C PHE A 9 26.27 -12.33 13.37
N ASP A 10 24.96 -12.17 13.47
CA ASP A 10 24.03 -13.24 13.11
C ASP A 10 24.01 -13.39 11.59
N ILE A 11 23.96 -12.27 10.85
CA ILE A 11 24.04 -12.24 9.40
C ILE A 11 25.09 -11.21 8.97
N VAL A 12 25.87 -11.57 7.96
CA VAL A 12 26.73 -10.66 7.21
C VAL A 12 26.33 -10.65 5.75
N ILE A 13 26.06 -9.46 5.22
CA ILE A 13 25.92 -9.20 3.79
C ILE A 13 27.26 -8.64 3.33
N ALA A 14 28.01 -9.40 2.54
CA ALA A 14 29.38 -9.06 2.13
C ALA A 14 29.42 -8.51 0.69
N ASN A 15 30.29 -7.56 0.42
CA ASN A 15 30.65 -7.04 -0.90
C ASN A 15 29.50 -6.44 -1.74
N GLY A 16 28.36 -6.08 -1.12
CA GLY A 16 27.22 -5.53 -1.82
C GLY A 16 27.35 -4.03 -2.14
N ARG A 17 26.77 -3.58 -3.25
CA ARG A 17 26.59 -2.16 -3.51
C ARG A 17 25.46 -1.63 -2.61
N VAL A 18 25.84 -1.14 -1.45
CA VAL A 18 24.89 -0.58 -0.46
C VAL A 18 24.45 0.80 -0.89
N MET A 19 23.12 0.96 -1.00
CA MET A 19 22.48 2.22 -1.36
C MET A 19 21.50 2.65 -0.26
N ASP A 20 21.77 3.77 0.39
CA ASP A 20 20.87 4.35 1.39
C ASP A 20 20.37 5.72 0.92
N PRO A 21 19.06 5.85 0.59
CA PRO A 21 18.52 7.08 0.03
C PRO A 21 18.57 8.29 0.98
N GLU A 22 18.58 8.08 2.31
CA GLU A 22 18.58 9.18 3.27
C GLU A 22 19.96 9.83 3.39
N THR A 23 21.03 9.04 3.44
CA THR A 23 22.40 9.56 3.55
C THR A 23 23.06 9.79 2.20
N GLY A 24 22.50 9.22 1.14
CA GLY A 24 23.09 9.22 -0.21
C GLY A 24 24.27 8.24 -0.34
N LEU A 25 24.44 7.29 0.59
CA LEU A 25 25.45 6.24 0.49
C LEU A 25 25.21 5.39 -0.77
N ASP A 26 26.20 5.29 -1.63
CA ASP A 26 26.26 4.42 -2.80
C ASP A 26 27.69 3.88 -2.94
N ALA A 27 27.96 2.77 -2.29
CA ALA A 27 29.30 2.18 -2.27
C ALA A 27 29.27 0.69 -1.91
N VAL A 28 30.34 -0.02 -2.31
CA VAL A 28 30.51 -1.40 -1.87
C VAL A 28 30.82 -1.41 -0.38
N ARG A 29 30.02 -2.13 0.41
CA ARG A 29 30.14 -2.24 1.87
C ARG A 29 29.77 -3.66 2.33
N ASN A 30 30.18 -3.96 3.55
CA ASN A 30 29.77 -5.12 4.30
C ASN A 30 28.81 -4.68 5.42
N ILE A 31 27.69 -5.38 5.58
CA ILE A 31 26.67 -5.07 6.58
C ILE A 31 26.66 -6.20 7.61
N GLY A 32 26.73 -5.87 8.90
CA GLY A 32 26.55 -6.79 10.01
C GLY A 32 25.18 -6.59 10.66
N ILE A 33 24.41 -7.67 10.78
CA ILE A 33 23.07 -7.68 11.39
C ILE A 33 23.15 -8.49 12.69
N ARG A 34 22.47 -8.01 13.72
CA ARG A 34 22.26 -8.71 14.99
C ARG A 34 20.80 -8.58 15.42
N GLY A 35 20.13 -9.73 15.59
CA GLY A 35 18.69 -9.75 15.81
C GLY A 35 17.98 -9.04 14.66
N GLN A 36 17.17 -8.06 14.98
CA GLN A 36 16.36 -7.32 14.00
C GLN A 36 17.00 -6.01 13.50
N SER A 37 18.29 -5.76 13.79
CA SER A 37 18.89 -4.46 13.51
C SER A 37 20.20 -4.55 12.74
N VAL A 38 20.44 -3.57 11.87
CA VAL A 38 21.73 -3.29 11.27
C VAL A 38 22.64 -2.69 12.37
N VAL A 39 23.77 -3.36 12.67
CA VAL A 39 24.67 -2.92 13.75
C VAL A 39 26.07 -2.56 13.25
N ALA A 40 26.40 -2.89 12.02
CA ALA A 40 27.67 -2.52 11.38
C ALA A 40 27.50 -2.25 9.89
N ILE A 41 28.21 -1.25 9.37
CA ILE A 41 28.41 -0.99 7.94
C ILE A 41 29.89 -0.66 7.79
N ALA A 42 30.66 -1.48 7.08
CA ALA A 42 32.11 -1.41 7.03
C ALA A 42 32.68 -1.63 5.62
N GLU A 43 33.89 -1.15 5.39
CA GLU A 43 34.69 -1.47 4.20
C GLU A 43 35.43 -2.80 4.38
N GLU A 44 35.90 -3.07 5.60
CA GLU A 44 36.59 -4.28 5.95
C GLU A 44 35.65 -5.48 6.05
N PRO A 45 36.14 -6.70 5.78
CA PRO A 45 35.36 -7.90 5.94
C PRO A 45 34.81 -8.07 7.35
N LEU A 46 33.54 -8.46 7.46
CA LEU A 46 32.88 -8.86 8.69
C LEU A 46 32.77 -10.38 8.76
N SER A 47 32.47 -10.95 9.93
CA SER A 47 32.23 -12.37 10.11
C SER A 47 30.93 -12.63 10.84
N GLY A 48 30.12 -13.56 10.32
CA GLY A 48 28.79 -13.89 10.83
C GLY A 48 28.54 -15.38 10.97
N GLU A 49 27.34 -15.70 11.46
CA GLU A 49 26.84 -17.09 11.45
C GLU A 49 26.37 -17.49 10.06
N THR A 50 25.63 -16.60 9.43
CA THR A 50 25.22 -16.68 8.03
C THR A 50 25.92 -15.56 7.26
N GLU A 51 26.60 -15.92 6.17
CA GLU A 51 27.28 -14.96 5.29
C GLU A 51 26.72 -15.06 3.88
N VAL A 52 26.30 -13.92 3.31
CA VAL A 52 25.82 -13.80 1.93
C VAL A 52 26.80 -12.97 1.15
N ASP A 53 27.37 -13.51 0.07
CA ASP A 53 28.16 -12.73 -0.88
C ASP A 53 27.22 -11.99 -1.85
N ALA A 54 27.06 -10.70 -1.63
CA ALA A 54 26.24 -9.80 -2.44
C ALA A 54 27.04 -9.13 -3.59
N THR A 55 28.15 -9.73 -4.01
CA THR A 55 28.94 -9.21 -5.14
C THR A 55 28.08 -9.07 -6.39
N GLY A 56 28.01 -7.86 -6.96
CA GLY A 56 27.19 -7.55 -8.14
C GLY A 56 25.71 -7.26 -7.83
N LEU A 57 25.28 -7.35 -6.56
CA LEU A 57 23.93 -6.98 -6.14
C LEU A 57 23.87 -5.55 -5.62
N VAL A 58 22.75 -4.90 -5.87
CA VAL A 58 22.31 -3.72 -5.12
C VAL A 58 21.74 -4.21 -3.80
N VAL A 59 22.20 -3.63 -2.70
CA VAL A 59 21.68 -3.84 -1.35
C VAL A 59 20.97 -2.55 -0.92
N SER A 60 19.65 -2.59 -0.89
CA SER A 60 18.79 -1.44 -0.61
C SER A 60 17.96 -1.66 0.65
N PRO A 61 17.38 -0.60 1.25
CA PRO A 61 16.29 -0.79 2.20
C PRO A 61 15.19 -1.63 1.55
N GLY A 62 14.51 -2.43 2.34
CA GLY A 62 13.32 -3.16 1.91
C GLY A 62 12.24 -2.21 1.41
N PHE A 63 11.52 -2.60 0.36
CA PHE A 63 10.49 -1.76 -0.24
C PHE A 63 9.26 -1.68 0.67
N ILE A 64 8.60 -0.53 0.67
CA ILE A 64 7.43 -0.24 1.51
C ILE A 64 6.27 0.12 0.59
N ASP A 65 5.25 -0.70 0.63
CA ASP A 65 4.00 -0.50 -0.08
C ASP A 65 2.96 0.15 0.84
N LEU A 66 2.56 1.38 0.55
CA LEU A 66 1.54 2.10 1.33
C LEU A 66 0.11 1.70 0.97
N HIS A 67 -0.07 0.96 -0.13
CA HIS A 67 -1.37 0.71 -0.70
C HIS A 67 -1.46 -0.72 -1.23
N ALA A 68 -1.81 -1.65 -0.36
CA ALA A 68 -1.92 -3.07 -0.69
C ALA A 68 -3.16 -3.67 -0.03
N HIS A 69 -4.18 -4.00 -0.83
CA HIS A 69 -5.38 -4.73 -0.38
C HIS A 69 -5.08 -6.23 -0.16
N GLY A 70 -4.06 -6.74 -0.84
CA GLY A 70 -3.61 -8.12 -0.70
C GLY A 70 -2.82 -8.33 0.59
N GLN A 71 -3.51 -8.69 1.68
CA GLN A 71 -2.92 -8.87 3.02
C GLN A 71 -2.83 -10.34 3.46
N SER A 72 -3.18 -11.32 2.62
CA SER A 72 -3.01 -12.75 2.93
C SER A 72 -1.54 -13.17 2.85
N SER A 73 -1.17 -14.27 3.51
CA SER A 73 0.20 -14.84 3.42
C SER A 73 0.59 -15.10 1.97
N ARG A 74 -0.35 -15.60 1.14
CA ARG A 74 -0.09 -15.81 -0.29
C ARG A 74 0.18 -14.52 -1.05
N ALA A 75 -0.55 -13.43 -0.78
CA ALA A 75 -0.27 -12.13 -1.36
C ALA A 75 1.09 -11.59 -0.90
N ASN A 76 1.41 -11.76 0.39
CA ASN A 76 2.72 -11.35 0.93
C ASN A 76 3.89 -12.10 0.29
N GLU A 77 3.72 -13.37 -0.12
CA GLU A 77 4.74 -14.11 -0.87
C GLU A 77 5.08 -13.45 -2.21
N PHE A 78 4.06 -13.00 -2.98
CA PHE A 78 4.28 -12.24 -4.21
C PHE A 78 4.96 -10.90 -3.94
N GLN A 79 4.52 -10.20 -2.90
CA GLN A 79 5.09 -8.92 -2.49
C GLN A 79 6.55 -9.08 -2.05
N ALA A 80 6.90 -10.12 -1.27
CA ALA A 80 8.28 -10.42 -0.88
C ALA A 80 9.16 -10.72 -2.10
N MET A 81 8.66 -11.50 -3.07
CA MET A 81 9.35 -11.78 -4.32
C MET A 81 9.50 -10.55 -5.23
N ASP A 82 8.74 -9.49 -4.98
CA ASP A 82 8.87 -8.16 -5.59
C ASP A 82 9.76 -7.20 -4.75
N GLY A 83 10.37 -7.71 -3.67
CA GLY A 83 11.29 -6.95 -2.81
C GLY A 83 10.62 -6.17 -1.68
N VAL A 84 9.33 -6.34 -1.46
CA VAL A 84 8.58 -5.65 -0.41
C VAL A 84 8.85 -6.30 0.95
N THR A 85 9.12 -5.49 1.96
CA THR A 85 9.30 -5.92 3.36
C THR A 85 8.20 -5.40 4.29
N THR A 86 7.40 -4.44 3.81
CA THR A 86 6.27 -3.84 4.53
C THR A 86 5.16 -3.52 3.55
N ALA A 87 3.96 -4.09 3.73
CA ALA A 87 2.78 -3.80 2.94
C ALA A 87 1.62 -3.37 3.84
N LEU A 88 1.02 -2.23 3.53
CA LEU A 88 0.02 -1.56 4.37
C LEU A 88 -1.30 -1.39 3.62
N GLU A 89 -2.42 -1.65 4.32
CA GLU A 89 -3.77 -1.38 3.84
C GLU A 89 -4.22 0.01 4.32
N LEU A 90 -3.93 1.06 3.55
CA LEU A 90 -4.18 2.42 4.01
C LEU A 90 -5.40 3.10 3.36
N GLU A 91 -5.86 2.64 2.18
CA GLU A 91 -6.99 3.27 1.50
C GLU A 91 -8.33 2.96 2.16
N SER A 92 -8.61 1.68 2.47
CA SER A 92 -9.96 1.26 2.87
C SER A 92 -9.97 -0.09 3.63
N ASP A 93 -11.14 -0.66 3.75
CA ASP A 93 -11.47 -2.06 4.06
C ASP A 93 -11.23 -2.57 5.49
N VAL A 94 -10.57 -1.84 6.39
CA VAL A 94 -10.39 -2.33 7.77
C VAL A 94 -11.34 -1.61 8.74
N PRO A 95 -12.45 -2.23 9.13
CA PRO A 95 -13.42 -1.65 10.07
C PRO A 95 -13.05 -1.85 11.53
N ASP A 96 -12.19 -2.84 11.83
CA ASP A 96 -11.75 -3.17 13.20
C ASP A 96 -10.27 -3.54 13.19
N ILE A 97 -9.45 -2.68 13.79
CA ILE A 97 -7.98 -2.83 13.80
C ILE A 97 -7.53 -4.04 14.63
N PRO A 98 -8.03 -4.29 15.85
CA PRO A 98 -7.66 -5.48 16.60
C PRO A 98 -7.93 -6.79 15.86
N MET A 99 -9.07 -6.88 15.17
CA MET A 99 -9.40 -8.03 14.33
C MET A 99 -8.37 -8.22 13.21
N PHE A 100 -8.09 -7.18 12.43
CA PHE A 100 -7.09 -7.20 11.36
C PHE A 100 -5.72 -7.66 11.88
N LEU A 101 -5.25 -7.08 12.98
CA LEU A 101 -3.96 -7.42 13.57
C LEU A 101 -3.91 -8.87 14.05
N SER A 102 -4.97 -9.36 14.71
CA SER A 102 -5.03 -10.73 15.21
C SER A 102 -4.98 -11.78 14.10
N MET A 103 -5.59 -11.49 12.96
CA MET A 103 -5.58 -12.38 11.79
C MET A 103 -4.21 -12.49 11.13
N ARG A 104 -3.34 -11.50 11.32
CA ARG A 104 -2.01 -11.44 10.70
C ARG A 104 -0.91 -11.93 11.64
N ALA A 105 -1.16 -11.88 12.94
CA ALA A 105 -0.16 -12.20 13.96
C ALA A 105 0.34 -13.65 13.83
N GLY A 106 1.66 -13.80 13.56
CA GLY A 106 2.32 -15.10 13.42
C GLY A 106 2.14 -15.77 12.05
N ASP A 107 1.39 -15.15 11.11
CA ASP A 107 1.19 -15.66 9.74
C ASP A 107 1.69 -14.71 8.64
N ALA A 108 2.24 -13.56 8.99
CA ALA A 108 2.69 -12.57 8.02
C ALA A 108 4.14 -12.82 7.57
N VAL A 109 4.36 -12.90 6.26
CA VAL A 109 5.70 -13.00 5.65
C VAL A 109 6.46 -11.67 5.78
N ILE A 110 5.76 -10.56 5.60
CA ILE A 110 6.28 -9.19 5.64
C ILE A 110 5.53 -8.36 6.66
N ASN A 111 6.07 -7.20 7.04
CA ASN A 111 5.43 -6.28 7.98
C ASN A 111 4.09 -5.78 7.43
N TYR A 112 3.12 -5.57 8.31
CA TYR A 112 1.75 -5.23 7.98
C TYR A 112 1.18 -4.15 8.90
N GLY A 113 0.15 -3.47 8.45
CA GLY A 113 -0.59 -2.46 9.21
C GLY A 113 -1.72 -1.89 8.38
N ALA A 114 -2.63 -1.15 9.02
CA ALA A 114 -3.80 -0.62 8.33
C ALA A 114 -4.24 0.75 8.83
N SER A 115 -4.97 1.47 7.99
CA SER A 115 -5.82 2.59 8.39
C SER A 115 -7.18 2.08 8.89
N ILE A 116 -7.92 2.94 9.59
CA ILE A 116 -9.33 2.66 9.94
C ILE A 116 -10.26 3.15 8.85
N SER A 117 -11.21 2.32 8.39
CA SER A 117 -12.09 2.60 7.28
C SER A 117 -13.19 3.61 7.62
N HIS A 118 -13.14 4.83 7.07
CA HIS A 118 -14.24 5.78 7.15
C HIS A 118 -15.52 5.21 6.51
N GLY A 119 -15.41 4.61 5.31
CA GLY A 119 -16.55 4.08 4.58
C GLY A 119 -17.33 3.02 5.35
N ALA A 120 -16.64 2.06 5.97
CA ALA A 120 -17.26 1.04 6.81
C ALA A 120 -17.88 1.63 8.08
N LEU A 121 -17.14 2.51 8.77
CA LEU A 121 -17.60 3.07 10.04
C LEU A 121 -18.79 4.02 9.90
N ARG A 122 -18.91 4.75 8.78
CA ARG A 122 -20.09 5.58 8.54
C ARG A 122 -21.36 4.73 8.39
N THR A 123 -21.29 3.59 7.69
CA THR A 123 -22.42 2.66 7.61
C THR A 123 -22.73 2.06 8.99
N TRP A 124 -21.70 1.70 9.74
CA TRP A 124 -21.88 1.21 11.12
C TRP A 124 -22.54 2.25 12.04
N ALA A 125 -22.29 3.55 11.84
CA ALA A 125 -22.93 4.63 12.60
C ALA A 125 -24.37 4.93 12.17
N MET A 126 -24.89 4.34 11.09
CA MET A 126 -26.29 4.45 10.69
C MET A 126 -27.17 3.56 11.57
N PRO A 127 -28.22 4.09 12.25
CA PRO A 127 -29.01 3.32 13.21
C PRO A 127 -29.60 2.02 12.66
N GLU A 128 -30.01 2.01 11.40
CA GLU A 128 -30.58 0.85 10.73
C GLU A 128 -29.57 -0.30 10.49
N HIS A 129 -28.26 -0.01 10.50
CA HIS A 129 -27.21 -1.00 10.26
C HIS A 129 -26.42 -1.35 11.52
N THR A 130 -26.44 -0.50 12.56
CA THR A 130 -25.63 -0.66 13.79
C THR A 130 -25.77 -2.06 14.41
N ALA A 131 -27.00 -2.55 14.62
CA ALA A 131 -27.23 -3.83 15.27
C ALA A 131 -26.72 -5.03 14.45
N ASP A 132 -26.84 -4.97 13.12
CA ASP A 132 -26.36 -6.04 12.25
C ASP A 132 -24.83 -6.05 12.17
N VAL A 133 -24.19 -4.89 12.09
CA VAL A 133 -22.72 -4.79 12.09
C VAL A 133 -22.16 -5.25 13.45
N ASP A 134 -22.74 -4.81 14.58
CA ASP A 134 -22.33 -5.26 15.93
C ASP A 134 -22.40 -6.78 16.06
N ARG A 135 -23.48 -7.41 15.57
CA ARG A 135 -23.64 -8.86 15.57
C ARG A 135 -22.59 -9.57 14.73
N LEU A 136 -22.32 -9.07 13.52
CA LEU A 136 -21.35 -9.69 12.61
C LEU A 136 -19.90 -9.54 13.13
N ILE A 137 -19.52 -8.39 13.68
CA ILE A 137 -18.22 -8.20 14.34
C ILE A 137 -18.06 -9.14 15.54
N ALA A 138 -19.10 -9.28 16.37
CA ALA A 138 -19.07 -10.20 17.51
C ALA A 138 -18.94 -11.66 17.07
N GLN A 139 -19.64 -12.06 16.00
CA GLN A 139 -19.55 -13.39 15.42
C GLN A 139 -18.15 -13.69 14.88
N ILE A 140 -17.55 -12.78 14.11
CA ILE A 140 -16.17 -12.90 13.61
C ILE A 140 -15.18 -13.06 14.78
N ALA A 141 -15.35 -12.27 15.84
CA ALA A 141 -14.48 -12.32 17.02
C ALA A 141 -14.62 -13.65 17.78
N GLU A 142 -15.84 -14.22 17.86
CA GLU A 142 -16.10 -15.48 18.55
C GLU A 142 -15.59 -16.70 17.75
N GLU A 143 -15.75 -16.68 16.44
CA GLU A 143 -15.31 -17.78 15.56
C GLU A 143 -13.78 -17.92 15.52
N GLY A 144 -13.04 -16.84 15.76
CA GLY A 144 -11.56 -16.83 15.76
C GLY A 144 -10.91 -17.18 14.40
N VAL A 145 -11.75 -17.52 13.42
CA VAL A 145 -11.41 -17.77 12.01
C VAL A 145 -12.48 -17.05 11.19
N ILE A 146 -12.09 -16.28 10.21
CA ILE A 146 -13.08 -15.64 9.35
C ILE A 146 -13.73 -16.70 8.48
N ASN A 147 -15.00 -16.92 8.75
CA ASN A 147 -15.90 -17.66 7.88
C ASN A 147 -16.27 -16.77 6.68
N ALA A 148 -16.10 -17.28 5.46
CA ALA A 148 -16.40 -16.54 4.24
C ALA A 148 -17.85 -16.01 4.22
N GLU A 149 -18.82 -16.80 4.67
CA GLU A 149 -20.24 -16.40 4.72
C GLU A 149 -20.46 -15.19 5.67
N THR A 150 -19.82 -15.19 6.84
CA THR A 150 -19.91 -14.07 7.79
C THR A 150 -19.24 -12.82 7.25
N LEU A 151 -18.11 -12.97 6.57
CA LEU A 151 -17.39 -11.88 5.93
C LEU A 151 -18.19 -11.27 4.76
N ASP A 152 -18.76 -12.09 3.92
CA ASP A 152 -19.62 -11.65 2.81
C ASP A 152 -20.84 -10.87 3.35
N ALA A 153 -21.53 -11.41 4.38
CA ALA A 153 -22.65 -10.72 5.02
C ALA A 153 -22.23 -9.38 5.65
N PHE A 154 -21.01 -9.30 6.20
CA PHE A 154 -20.45 -8.04 6.70
C PHE A 154 -20.26 -7.03 5.57
N PHE A 155 -19.61 -7.39 4.47
CA PHE A 155 -19.39 -6.50 3.35
C PHE A 155 -20.71 -6.09 2.65
N GLU A 156 -21.67 -6.98 2.53
CA GLU A 156 -23.02 -6.64 2.05
C GLU A 156 -23.70 -5.59 2.94
N THR A 157 -23.62 -5.76 4.26
CA THR A 157 -24.19 -4.80 5.23
C THR A 157 -23.51 -3.42 5.10
N ILE A 158 -22.18 -3.39 4.99
CA ILE A 158 -21.44 -2.15 4.78
C ILE A 158 -21.80 -1.50 3.45
N ALA A 159 -21.92 -2.28 2.38
CA ALA A 159 -22.32 -1.79 1.07
C ALA A 159 -23.73 -1.18 1.04
N ALA A 160 -24.64 -1.62 1.91
CA ALA A 160 -26.01 -1.10 2.00
C ALA A 160 -26.08 0.39 2.39
N GLY A 161 -25.08 0.91 3.12
CA GLY A 161 -24.96 2.33 3.47
C GLY A 161 -24.32 3.22 2.38
N ARG A 162 -23.81 2.64 1.32
CA ARG A 162 -23.00 3.31 0.27
C ARG A 162 -23.66 4.53 -0.35
N TYR A 163 -24.96 4.45 -0.65
CA TYR A 163 -25.74 5.52 -1.31
C TYR A 163 -26.51 6.41 -0.33
N LYS A 164 -26.47 6.09 0.97
CA LYS A 164 -27.21 6.85 1.99
C LYS A 164 -26.33 7.96 2.56
N GLN A 165 -26.93 9.12 2.78
CA GLN A 165 -26.31 10.18 3.55
C GLN A 165 -26.41 9.85 5.04
N LEU A 166 -25.30 9.97 5.77
CA LEU A 166 -25.32 9.90 7.23
C LEU A 166 -25.89 11.21 7.78
N ASP A 167 -26.89 11.11 8.65
CA ASP A 167 -27.44 12.29 9.32
C ASP A 167 -26.38 12.90 10.27
N PRO A 168 -26.18 14.22 10.27
CA PRO A 168 -25.23 14.89 11.14
C PRO A 168 -25.40 14.59 12.65
N GLU A 169 -26.61 14.21 13.11
CA GLU A 169 -26.82 13.79 14.49
C GLU A 169 -26.04 12.54 14.86
N HIS A 170 -25.64 11.69 13.89
CA HIS A 170 -24.86 10.48 14.09
C HIS A 170 -23.33 10.68 13.88
N TYR A 171 -22.87 11.87 13.52
CA TYR A 171 -21.44 12.16 13.43
C TYR A 171 -20.68 11.88 14.74
N PRO A 172 -21.22 12.18 15.95
CA PRO A 172 -20.51 11.85 17.18
C PRO A 172 -20.21 10.35 17.35
N ASP A 173 -21.07 9.44 16.89
CA ASP A 173 -20.81 8.01 16.90
C ASP A 173 -19.73 7.62 15.91
N LEU A 174 -19.78 8.16 14.68
CA LEU A 174 -18.72 7.97 13.67
C LEU A 174 -17.35 8.42 14.20
N TRP A 175 -17.28 9.63 14.80
CA TRP A 175 -16.01 10.12 15.35
C TRP A 175 -15.50 9.29 16.51
N ALA A 176 -16.38 8.77 17.36
CA ALA A 176 -16.02 7.88 18.45
C ALA A 176 -15.43 6.55 17.96
N ARG A 177 -16.00 5.98 16.89
CA ARG A 177 -15.50 4.76 16.24
C ARG A 177 -14.14 4.98 15.57
N LEU A 178 -13.97 6.09 14.83
CA LEU A 178 -12.67 6.46 14.23
C LEU A 178 -11.61 6.69 15.30
N ASP A 179 -11.94 7.40 16.39
CA ASP A 179 -11.02 7.62 17.51
C ASP A 179 -10.61 6.31 18.19
N LYS A 180 -11.57 5.37 18.33
CA LYS A 180 -11.27 4.02 18.82
C LYS A 180 -10.27 3.33 17.89
N GLY A 181 -10.50 3.31 16.58
CA GLY A 181 -9.60 2.69 15.63
C GLY A 181 -8.19 3.27 15.67
N LEU A 182 -8.05 4.60 15.80
CA LEU A 182 -6.74 5.24 15.99
C LEU A 182 -6.06 4.82 17.30
N ARG A 183 -6.81 4.66 18.39
CA ARG A 183 -6.26 4.15 19.66
C ARG A 183 -5.94 2.65 19.63
N ASP A 184 -6.61 1.91 18.77
CA ASP A 184 -6.33 0.48 18.57
C ASP A 184 -5.10 0.24 17.66
N GLY A 185 -4.49 1.30 17.14
CA GLY A 185 -3.25 1.23 16.37
C GLY A 185 -3.35 1.53 14.88
N ALA A 186 -4.47 2.09 14.41
CA ALA A 186 -4.60 2.50 13.00
C ALA A 186 -3.53 3.54 12.61
N LEU A 187 -3.06 3.42 11.37
CA LEU A 187 -2.04 4.31 10.77
C LEU A 187 -2.64 5.59 10.17
N GLY A 188 -3.90 5.83 10.38
CA GLY A 188 -4.66 6.96 9.84
C GLY A 188 -6.08 6.55 9.48
N ILE A 189 -6.70 7.29 8.59
CA ILE A 189 -8.10 7.11 8.17
C ILE A 189 -8.13 6.84 6.67
N GLY A 190 -8.64 5.68 6.28
CA GLY A 190 -8.90 5.32 4.89
C GLY A 190 -10.24 5.88 4.42
N MET A 191 -10.24 6.52 3.26
CA MET A 191 -11.40 7.28 2.77
C MET A 191 -11.66 7.05 1.28
N PRO A 192 -12.29 5.93 0.89
CA PRO A 192 -12.55 5.59 -0.51
C PRO A 192 -13.86 6.25 -1.01
N HIS A 193 -13.86 7.57 -1.19
CA HIS A 193 -15.05 8.39 -1.48
C HIS A 193 -15.86 7.95 -2.67
N GLN A 194 -15.22 7.55 -3.77
CA GLN A 194 -15.93 7.18 -5.00
C GLN A 194 -16.84 5.99 -4.79
N TYR A 195 -16.50 5.12 -3.83
CA TYR A 195 -17.28 3.93 -3.49
C TYR A 195 -18.49 4.22 -2.59
N TYR A 196 -18.58 5.44 -2.06
CA TYR A 196 -19.64 5.87 -1.14
C TYR A 196 -20.31 7.17 -1.62
N PRO A 197 -21.10 7.12 -2.72
CA PRO A 197 -21.73 8.31 -3.31
C PRO A 197 -22.64 9.10 -2.35
N GLY A 198 -23.18 8.43 -1.31
CA GLY A 198 -24.00 9.05 -0.28
C GLY A 198 -23.25 9.96 0.69
N VAL A 199 -21.91 9.99 0.67
CA VAL A 199 -21.11 10.85 1.55
C VAL A 199 -21.26 12.31 1.15
N SER A 200 -21.72 13.16 2.07
CA SER A 200 -21.88 14.60 1.81
C SER A 200 -20.53 15.35 1.87
N HIS A 201 -20.45 16.51 1.21
CA HIS A 201 -19.29 17.41 1.33
C HIS A 201 -19.10 17.91 2.76
N ASP A 202 -20.18 18.11 3.55
CA ASP A 202 -20.07 18.49 4.95
C ASP A 202 -19.47 17.37 5.80
N GLU A 203 -19.90 16.11 5.63
CA GLU A 203 -19.32 14.93 6.30
C GLU A 203 -17.81 14.87 6.06
N ILE A 204 -17.38 15.03 4.81
CA ILE A 204 -15.98 15.02 4.44
C ILE A 204 -15.20 16.17 5.07
N PHE A 205 -15.72 17.38 5.00
CA PHE A 205 -15.04 18.53 5.61
C PHE A 205 -14.89 18.34 7.13
N ARG A 206 -15.94 17.81 7.82
CA ARG A 206 -15.85 17.48 9.26
C ARG A 206 -14.85 16.35 9.54
N LEU A 207 -14.73 15.36 8.65
CA LEU A 207 -13.72 14.32 8.76
C LEU A 207 -12.29 14.93 8.69
N PHE A 208 -12.05 15.88 7.79
CA PHE A 208 -10.76 16.57 7.73
C PHE A 208 -10.48 17.39 8.99
N GLN A 209 -11.50 18.05 9.58
CA GLN A 209 -11.35 18.72 10.88
C GLN A 209 -10.97 17.73 11.99
N PHE A 210 -11.68 16.59 12.07
CA PHE A 210 -11.37 15.52 13.02
C PHE A 210 -9.96 14.96 12.83
N ALA A 211 -9.56 14.68 11.60
CA ALA A 211 -8.24 14.19 11.27
C ALA A 211 -7.11 15.17 11.66
N ALA A 212 -7.33 16.49 11.45
CA ALA A 212 -6.42 17.54 11.87
C ALA A 212 -6.26 17.58 13.40
N GLU A 213 -7.38 17.50 14.16
CA GLU A 213 -7.34 17.46 15.64
C GLU A 213 -6.57 16.25 16.16
N LYS A 214 -6.68 15.11 15.50
CA LYS A 214 -5.98 13.86 15.86
C LYS A 214 -4.57 13.79 15.28
N ASN A 215 -4.19 14.70 14.39
CA ASN A 215 -3.00 14.61 13.55
C ASN A 215 -2.87 13.22 12.90
N ALA A 216 -3.99 12.73 12.37
CA ALA A 216 -4.13 11.46 11.70
C ALA A 216 -4.14 11.66 10.19
N PRO A 217 -3.26 10.99 9.42
CA PRO A 217 -3.30 11.07 7.97
C PRO A 217 -4.62 10.54 7.40
N ILE A 218 -5.12 11.20 6.37
CA ILE A 218 -6.21 10.70 5.53
C ILE A 218 -5.59 10.11 4.27
N TYR A 219 -5.94 8.87 3.95
CA TYR A 219 -5.58 8.20 2.69
C TYR A 219 -6.83 8.14 1.83
N THR A 220 -6.80 8.79 0.68
CA THR A 220 -8.05 9.00 -0.06
C THR A 220 -8.02 8.56 -1.51
N HIS A 221 -8.99 7.69 -1.85
CA HIS A 221 -9.53 7.60 -3.20
C HIS A 221 -10.54 8.74 -3.37
N VAL A 222 -10.26 9.64 -4.30
CA VAL A 222 -11.09 10.86 -4.48
C VAL A 222 -12.52 10.53 -4.91
N ARG A 223 -13.46 11.45 -4.68
CA ARG A 223 -14.89 11.27 -4.98
C ARG A 223 -15.17 10.95 -6.45
N GLU A 224 -14.42 11.55 -7.35
CA GLU A 224 -14.53 11.35 -8.79
C GLU A 224 -13.17 11.47 -9.46
N MET A 225 -12.96 10.70 -10.51
CA MET A 225 -11.74 10.77 -11.32
C MET A 225 -11.74 12.07 -12.12
N GLY A 226 -10.90 13.03 -11.72
CA GLY A 226 -10.83 14.31 -12.39
C GLY A 226 -10.36 15.44 -11.49
N VAL A 227 -10.55 16.69 -11.94
CA VAL A 227 -10.02 17.86 -11.23
C VAL A 227 -10.86 18.22 -10.00
N THR A 228 -12.18 18.08 -10.05
CA THR A 228 -13.09 18.52 -8.97
C THR A 228 -12.89 17.69 -7.69
N GLY A 229 -12.82 16.36 -7.81
CA GLY A 229 -12.54 15.49 -6.66
C GLY A 229 -11.17 15.79 -6.02
N MET A 230 -10.17 16.08 -6.85
CA MET A 230 -8.84 16.48 -6.38
C MET A 230 -8.89 17.84 -5.65
N GLN A 231 -9.60 18.81 -6.22
CA GLN A 231 -9.79 20.14 -5.59
C GLN A 231 -10.48 20.04 -4.23
N GLU A 232 -11.49 19.16 -4.08
CA GLU A 232 -12.20 18.95 -2.81
C GLU A 232 -11.22 18.56 -1.70
N VAL A 233 -10.43 17.50 -1.92
CA VAL A 233 -9.57 16.97 -0.87
C VAL A 233 -8.36 17.87 -0.57
N VAL A 234 -7.76 18.47 -1.60
CA VAL A 234 -6.65 19.44 -1.42
C VAL A 234 -7.13 20.70 -0.71
N ALA A 235 -8.31 21.24 -1.07
CA ALA A 235 -8.87 22.41 -0.41
C ALA A 235 -9.20 22.13 1.06
N ASN A 236 -9.77 20.95 1.36
CA ASN A 236 -10.07 20.53 2.73
C ASN A 236 -8.79 20.37 3.55
N ALA A 237 -7.74 19.76 3.01
CA ALA A 237 -6.46 19.63 3.68
C ALA A 237 -5.83 20.99 4.01
N ILE A 238 -5.82 21.92 3.05
CA ILE A 238 -5.31 23.28 3.26
C ILE A 238 -6.13 24.05 4.30
N ALA A 239 -7.47 23.95 4.25
CA ALA A 239 -8.36 24.69 5.14
C ALA A 239 -8.31 24.19 6.60
N THR A 240 -8.04 22.91 6.82
CA THR A 240 -8.06 22.28 8.15
C THR A 240 -6.68 22.02 8.72
N GLY A 241 -5.66 21.90 7.86
CA GLY A 241 -4.31 21.44 8.24
C GLY A 241 -4.21 19.92 8.42
N ALA A 242 -5.21 19.15 7.97
CA ALA A 242 -5.16 17.68 8.04
C ALA A 242 -4.07 17.11 7.12
N PRO A 243 -3.26 16.16 7.60
CA PRO A 243 -2.33 15.45 6.73
C PRO A 243 -3.10 14.62 5.68
N LEU A 244 -2.75 14.75 4.41
CA LEU A 244 -3.42 14.11 3.29
C LEU A 244 -2.46 13.27 2.47
N HIS A 245 -2.85 12.04 2.15
CA HIS A 245 -2.21 11.21 1.14
C HIS A 245 -3.23 10.83 0.07
N ILE A 246 -3.00 11.26 -1.17
CA ILE A 246 -3.85 10.95 -2.30
C ILE A 246 -3.33 9.67 -2.92
N VAL A 247 -4.13 8.60 -2.86
CA VAL A 247 -3.73 7.29 -3.37
C VAL A 247 -3.84 7.23 -4.90
N HIS A 248 -3.09 6.33 -5.53
CA HIS A 248 -3.10 6.02 -6.97
C HIS A 248 -3.43 7.22 -7.87
N MET A 249 -2.65 8.30 -7.77
CA MET A 249 -2.81 9.54 -8.55
C MET A 249 -3.06 9.30 -10.05
N ASN A 250 -2.48 8.24 -10.61
CA ASN A 250 -2.60 7.89 -12.02
C ASN A 250 -4.05 7.55 -12.41
N SER A 251 -4.73 6.66 -11.68
CA SER A 251 -6.14 6.32 -11.95
C SER A 251 -7.11 7.42 -11.50
N SER A 252 -6.80 8.14 -10.42
CA SER A 252 -7.60 9.27 -9.95
C SER A 252 -7.59 10.46 -10.89
N SER A 253 -6.55 10.61 -11.72
CA SER A 253 -6.34 11.79 -12.56
C SER A 253 -6.68 11.59 -14.04
N LEU A 254 -6.41 10.40 -14.58
CA LEU A 254 -6.58 10.07 -16.01
C LEU A 254 -5.96 11.16 -16.92
N TRP A 255 -6.73 11.71 -17.85
CA TRP A 255 -6.30 12.78 -18.77
C TRP A 255 -6.02 14.14 -18.10
N ASN A 256 -6.42 14.30 -16.83
CA ASN A 256 -6.13 15.50 -16.03
C ASN A 256 -4.84 15.37 -15.19
N TYR A 257 -4.01 14.38 -15.48
CA TYR A 257 -2.85 14.00 -14.66
C TYR A 257 -1.94 15.19 -14.34
N GLN A 258 -1.67 16.08 -15.30
CA GLN A 258 -0.79 17.24 -15.07
C GLN A 258 -1.44 18.25 -14.11
N THR A 259 -2.70 18.59 -14.32
CA THR A 259 -3.42 19.55 -13.46
C THR A 259 -3.51 19.04 -12.03
N ASN A 260 -3.80 17.75 -11.84
CA ASN A 260 -3.94 17.16 -10.51
C ASN A 260 -2.58 17.04 -9.81
N LEU A 261 -1.52 16.72 -10.56
CA LEU A 261 -0.16 16.73 -10.05
C LEU A 261 0.24 18.14 -9.59
N ASP A 262 0.01 19.16 -10.43
CA ASP A 262 0.30 20.56 -10.11
C ASP A 262 -0.49 21.05 -8.88
N LEU A 263 -1.75 20.64 -8.72
CA LEU A 263 -2.56 20.95 -7.54
C LEU A 263 -1.96 20.37 -6.26
N SER A 264 -1.67 19.08 -6.27
CA SER A 264 -1.20 18.34 -5.10
C SER A 264 0.22 18.79 -4.70
N LEU A 265 1.13 18.85 -5.66
CA LEU A 265 2.52 19.25 -5.41
C LEU A 265 2.64 20.76 -5.15
N GLY A 266 1.78 21.58 -5.78
CA GLY A 266 1.70 23.01 -5.49
C GLY A 266 1.18 23.30 -4.09
N ALA A 267 0.30 22.48 -3.54
CA ALA A 267 -0.11 22.56 -2.13
C ALA A 267 1.05 22.20 -1.19
N GLN A 268 1.76 21.12 -1.49
CA GLN A 268 2.94 20.69 -0.74
C GLN A 268 4.03 21.78 -0.72
N GLU A 269 4.34 22.41 -1.85
CA GLU A 269 5.31 23.51 -1.95
C GLU A 269 4.94 24.72 -1.10
N ARG A 270 3.65 24.90 -0.79
CA ARG A 270 3.14 25.96 0.08
C ARG A 270 3.02 25.54 1.53
N GLY A 271 3.54 24.36 1.88
CA GLY A 271 3.62 23.86 3.25
C GLY A 271 2.41 23.08 3.73
N ALA A 272 1.47 22.72 2.85
CA ALA A 272 0.45 21.76 3.21
C ALA A 272 1.05 20.34 3.29
N ASP A 273 0.62 19.55 4.27
CA ASP A 273 1.03 18.15 4.39
C ASP A 273 0.20 17.28 3.41
N VAL A 274 0.56 17.38 2.14
CA VAL A 274 -0.09 16.64 1.04
C VAL A 274 0.97 15.80 0.34
N THR A 275 0.71 14.49 0.21
CA THR A 275 1.56 13.56 -0.52
C THR A 275 0.73 12.69 -1.45
N THR A 276 1.36 11.99 -2.38
CA THR A 276 0.66 11.12 -3.34
C THR A 276 1.56 9.99 -3.83
N GLU A 277 0.91 9.00 -4.44
CA GLU A 277 1.54 7.84 -5.04
C GLU A 277 0.93 7.50 -6.39
N ALA A 278 1.62 6.64 -7.16
CA ALA A 278 1.14 6.07 -8.41
C ALA A 278 1.71 4.66 -8.60
N TYR A 279 1.02 3.82 -9.33
CA TYR A 279 1.51 2.50 -9.74
C TYR A 279 1.90 2.45 -11.23
N PRO A 280 2.84 1.58 -11.62
CA PRO A 280 3.44 1.57 -12.97
C PRO A 280 2.66 0.70 -13.97
N TYR A 281 1.32 0.71 -13.94
CA TYR A 281 0.46 -0.06 -14.87
C TYR A 281 -0.62 0.82 -15.48
N THR A 282 -1.03 0.46 -16.71
CA THR A 282 -2.02 1.21 -17.51
C THR A 282 -3.47 0.83 -17.25
N ALA A 283 -3.70 -0.13 -16.36
CA ALA A 283 -5.03 -0.56 -15.96
C ALA A 283 -5.25 -0.39 -14.45
N ALA A 284 -6.50 -0.27 -14.05
CA ALA A 284 -6.97 -0.33 -12.67
C ALA A 284 -7.70 -1.65 -12.43
N SER A 285 -8.05 -1.94 -11.17
CA SER A 285 -8.87 -3.10 -10.81
C SER A 285 -9.80 -2.74 -9.67
N THR A 286 -11.05 -3.19 -9.76
CA THR A 286 -12.09 -2.97 -8.74
C THR A 286 -13.23 -3.97 -8.88
N SER A 287 -14.16 -3.97 -7.92
CA SER A 287 -15.42 -4.71 -8.01
C SER A 287 -16.33 -4.12 -9.08
N ILE A 288 -16.93 -4.98 -9.91
CA ILE A 288 -17.85 -4.56 -10.98
C ILE A 288 -19.16 -3.98 -10.42
N GLU A 289 -19.55 -4.32 -9.19
CA GLU A 289 -20.72 -3.78 -8.50
C GLU A 289 -20.48 -2.39 -7.90
N SER A 290 -19.25 -1.91 -7.93
CA SER A 290 -18.88 -0.61 -7.33
C SER A 290 -19.61 0.57 -8.01
N ALA A 291 -19.73 1.68 -7.27
CA ALA A 291 -20.33 2.91 -7.76
C ALA A 291 -19.55 3.55 -8.94
N ILE A 292 -18.33 3.09 -9.20
CA ILE A 292 -17.55 3.49 -10.39
C ILE A 292 -18.34 3.20 -11.67
N PHE A 293 -19.07 2.09 -11.70
CA PHE A 293 -19.88 1.63 -12.85
C PHE A 293 -21.36 2.05 -12.80
N ASP A 294 -21.72 3.02 -11.94
CA ASP A 294 -23.07 3.58 -11.95
C ASP A 294 -23.40 4.27 -13.29
N GLU A 295 -24.68 4.51 -13.55
CA GLU A 295 -25.18 5.08 -14.81
C GLU A 295 -24.30 6.26 -15.30
N GLY A 296 -23.95 6.23 -16.59
CA GLY A 296 -23.07 7.22 -17.23
C GLY A 296 -21.56 6.95 -17.03
N TRP A 297 -21.14 5.79 -16.50
CA TRP A 297 -19.74 5.47 -16.27
C TRP A 297 -18.87 5.53 -17.54
N GLN A 298 -19.41 5.13 -18.69
CA GLN A 298 -18.67 5.14 -19.96
C GLN A 298 -18.26 6.56 -20.37
N GLU A 299 -19.15 7.54 -20.20
CA GLU A 299 -18.86 8.94 -20.48
C GLU A 299 -17.87 9.52 -19.45
N ARG A 300 -18.06 9.19 -18.16
CA ARG A 300 -17.18 9.65 -17.08
C ARG A 300 -15.77 9.12 -17.23
N LEU A 301 -15.60 7.85 -17.60
CA LEU A 301 -14.29 7.22 -17.73
C LEU A 301 -13.74 7.29 -19.17
N ARG A 302 -14.57 7.65 -20.16
CA ARG A 302 -14.25 7.69 -21.60
C ARG A 302 -13.77 6.35 -22.15
N ILE A 303 -14.40 5.29 -21.71
CA ILE A 303 -14.12 3.91 -22.11
C ILE A 303 -15.42 3.18 -22.49
N SER A 304 -15.28 2.00 -23.06
CA SER A 304 -16.38 1.13 -23.46
C SER A 304 -16.36 -0.19 -22.68
N TYR A 305 -17.31 -1.08 -22.96
CA TYR A 305 -17.35 -2.42 -22.35
C TYR A 305 -16.08 -3.22 -22.67
N GLU A 306 -15.52 -3.12 -23.85
CA GLU A 306 -14.31 -3.84 -24.30
C GLU A 306 -13.01 -3.39 -23.58
N ASP A 307 -13.05 -2.25 -22.88
CA ASP A 307 -11.95 -1.81 -22.02
C ASP A 307 -12.01 -2.43 -20.62
N VAL A 308 -13.10 -3.14 -20.30
CA VAL A 308 -13.29 -3.87 -19.04
C VAL A 308 -13.02 -5.34 -19.25
N GLN A 309 -12.15 -5.92 -18.45
CA GLN A 309 -11.75 -7.32 -18.49
C GLN A 309 -12.25 -8.04 -17.24
N TRP A 310 -12.97 -9.16 -17.42
CA TRP A 310 -13.35 -10.04 -16.32
C TRP A 310 -12.10 -10.75 -15.77
N GLN A 311 -11.84 -10.64 -14.49
CA GLN A 311 -10.60 -11.15 -13.88
C GLN A 311 -10.44 -12.66 -14.09
N ASP A 312 -11.45 -13.45 -13.76
CA ASP A 312 -11.34 -14.92 -13.70
C ASP A 312 -11.01 -15.59 -15.05
N THR A 313 -11.45 -15.00 -16.16
CA THR A 313 -11.30 -15.59 -17.49
C THR A 313 -10.42 -14.79 -18.43
N GLY A 314 -10.12 -13.53 -18.11
CA GLY A 314 -9.45 -12.60 -19.00
C GLY A 314 -10.36 -12.07 -20.14
N GLU A 315 -11.65 -12.39 -20.14
CA GLU A 315 -12.62 -11.97 -21.16
C GLU A 315 -12.78 -10.45 -21.18
N ARG A 316 -12.67 -9.83 -22.37
CA ARG A 316 -13.10 -8.46 -22.60
C ARG A 316 -14.61 -8.40 -22.73
N LEU A 317 -15.24 -7.49 -21.96
CA LEU A 317 -16.67 -7.52 -21.80
C LEU A 317 -17.42 -6.92 -23.00
N THR A 318 -18.62 -7.44 -23.23
CA THR A 318 -19.68 -6.83 -24.01
C THR A 318 -20.74 -6.25 -23.08
N GLU A 319 -21.72 -5.50 -23.60
CA GLU A 319 -22.84 -5.02 -22.79
C GLU A 319 -23.59 -6.18 -22.09
N GLU A 320 -23.79 -7.28 -22.78
CA GLU A 320 -24.48 -8.47 -22.27
C GLU A 320 -23.68 -9.12 -21.12
N SER A 321 -22.37 -9.37 -21.32
CA SER A 321 -21.53 -10.00 -20.29
C SER A 321 -21.27 -9.05 -19.12
N PHE A 322 -21.13 -7.74 -19.35
CA PHE A 322 -21.02 -6.73 -18.29
C PHE A 322 -22.25 -6.75 -17.38
N ASN A 323 -23.46 -6.68 -17.94
CA ASN A 323 -24.69 -6.69 -17.13
C ASN A 323 -24.83 -8.00 -16.33
N ARG A 324 -24.52 -9.15 -16.95
CA ARG A 324 -24.52 -10.45 -16.27
C ARG A 324 -23.55 -10.48 -15.08
N TYR A 325 -22.29 -10.02 -15.28
CA TYR A 325 -21.30 -10.02 -14.21
C TYR A 325 -21.59 -8.97 -13.14
N ARG A 326 -22.24 -7.84 -13.50
CA ARG A 326 -22.66 -6.85 -12.50
C ARG A 326 -23.74 -7.39 -11.55
N GLU A 327 -24.60 -8.31 -12.02
CA GLU A 327 -25.56 -9.02 -11.16
C GLU A 327 -24.91 -10.15 -10.33
N GLN A 328 -23.86 -10.77 -10.86
CA GLN A 328 -23.12 -11.84 -10.19
C GLN A 328 -22.21 -11.32 -9.09
N GLY A 329 -21.60 -10.16 -9.29
CA GLY A 329 -20.50 -9.66 -8.50
C GLY A 329 -19.15 -10.25 -8.89
N GLY A 330 -18.07 -9.51 -8.58
CA GLY A 330 -16.68 -9.93 -8.78
C GLY A 330 -15.76 -8.84 -9.26
N VAL A 331 -14.52 -9.18 -9.53
CA VAL A 331 -13.45 -8.22 -9.82
C VAL A 331 -13.22 -8.08 -11.32
N VAL A 332 -12.98 -6.85 -11.75
CA VAL A 332 -12.63 -6.51 -13.14
C VAL A 332 -11.32 -5.71 -13.19
N ILE A 333 -10.63 -5.84 -14.32
CA ILE A 333 -9.49 -5.01 -14.70
C ILE A 333 -9.97 -4.00 -15.74
N ILE A 334 -9.65 -2.72 -15.54
CA ILE A 334 -10.14 -1.61 -16.36
C ILE A 334 -8.95 -0.98 -17.09
N HIS A 335 -8.88 -1.10 -18.40
CA HIS A 335 -7.82 -0.56 -19.25
C HIS A 335 -8.14 0.87 -19.67
N LEU A 336 -7.81 1.86 -18.80
CA LEU A 336 -8.26 3.24 -18.96
C LEU A 336 -7.13 4.29 -18.94
N MET A 337 -5.89 3.88 -18.72
CA MET A 337 -4.77 4.81 -18.61
C MET A 337 -3.77 4.68 -19.77
N LYS A 338 -3.03 5.75 -20.02
CA LYS A 338 -1.97 5.78 -21.01
C LYS A 338 -0.61 5.82 -20.33
N GLU A 339 0.36 5.15 -20.93
CA GLU A 339 1.75 5.08 -20.47
C GLU A 339 2.38 6.47 -20.23
N GLU A 340 2.07 7.44 -21.09
CA GLU A 340 2.58 8.81 -20.98
C GLU A 340 2.11 9.52 -19.70
N TRP A 341 0.89 9.24 -19.22
CA TRP A 341 0.34 9.83 -17.99
C TRP A 341 1.03 9.26 -16.76
N ILE A 342 1.26 7.94 -16.77
CA ILE A 342 1.96 7.22 -15.70
C ILE A 342 3.41 7.69 -15.62
N LYS A 343 4.09 7.72 -16.77
CA LYS A 343 5.48 8.15 -16.85
C LYS A 343 5.67 9.57 -16.33
N ALA A 344 4.77 10.51 -16.68
CA ALA A 344 4.85 11.89 -16.20
C ALA A 344 4.76 11.97 -14.66
N GLN A 345 3.86 11.21 -14.04
CA GLN A 345 3.71 11.17 -12.59
C GLN A 345 4.88 10.46 -11.90
N LEU A 346 5.28 9.30 -12.41
CA LEU A 346 6.42 8.56 -11.86
C LEU A 346 7.74 9.32 -11.99
N SER A 347 7.86 10.24 -12.95
CA SER A 347 9.08 11.05 -13.13
C SER A 347 9.25 12.14 -12.06
N ASP A 348 8.18 12.56 -11.37
CA ASP A 348 8.34 13.52 -10.27
C ASP A 348 8.91 12.81 -9.03
N PRO A 349 10.02 13.29 -8.45
CA PRO A 349 10.67 12.63 -7.31
C PRO A 349 9.84 12.62 -6.02
N ARG A 350 8.77 13.41 -5.94
CA ARG A 350 7.88 13.51 -4.76
C ARG A 350 6.70 12.55 -4.81
N VAL A 351 6.39 11.98 -5.98
CA VAL A 351 5.33 10.98 -6.14
C VAL A 351 5.89 9.62 -5.74
N MET A 352 5.33 9.02 -4.69
CA MET A 352 5.73 7.68 -4.24
C MET A 352 5.25 6.61 -5.22
N VAL A 353 5.72 5.39 -5.04
CA VAL A 353 5.21 4.22 -5.77
C VAL A 353 4.56 3.29 -4.76
N ALA A 354 3.34 2.87 -5.06
CA ALA A 354 2.62 1.84 -4.31
C ALA A 354 1.93 0.89 -5.29
N SER A 355 1.50 -0.27 -4.84
CA SER A 355 0.98 -1.28 -5.76
C SER A 355 -0.50 -1.11 -6.08
N ASP A 356 -1.30 -0.69 -5.12
CA ASP A 356 -2.77 -0.81 -5.16
C ASP A 356 -3.17 -2.29 -5.45
N GLY A 357 -2.35 -3.21 -4.90
CA GLY A 357 -2.42 -4.64 -5.17
C GLY A 357 -3.65 -5.28 -4.55
N MET A 358 -4.48 -5.90 -5.39
CA MET A 358 -5.70 -6.59 -4.97
C MET A 358 -5.38 -7.88 -4.19
N PRO A 359 -6.32 -8.43 -3.41
CA PRO A 359 -6.20 -9.77 -2.85
C PRO A 359 -5.84 -10.80 -3.92
N TYR A 360 -4.96 -11.75 -3.56
CA TYR A 360 -4.58 -12.80 -4.50
C TYR A 360 -5.79 -13.65 -4.92
N ALA A 361 -5.96 -13.75 -6.24
CA ALA A 361 -6.90 -14.66 -6.89
C ALA A 361 -6.36 -15.03 -8.28
N PRO A 362 -6.81 -16.13 -8.91
CA PRO A 362 -6.49 -16.41 -10.30
C PRO A 362 -6.87 -15.22 -11.20
N GLY A 363 -6.01 -14.88 -12.17
CA GLY A 363 -6.24 -13.77 -13.09
C GLY A 363 -6.17 -12.38 -12.45
N ALA A 364 -5.73 -12.24 -11.19
CA ALA A 364 -5.63 -10.95 -10.53
C ALA A 364 -4.71 -9.98 -11.28
N HIS A 365 -4.95 -8.68 -11.10
CA HIS A 365 -4.16 -7.64 -11.73
C HIS A 365 -2.66 -7.77 -11.37
N PRO A 366 -1.72 -7.70 -12.34
CA PRO A 366 -0.29 -7.96 -12.12
C PRO A 366 0.38 -7.02 -11.12
N ARG A 367 -0.23 -5.87 -10.79
CA ARG A 367 0.31 -4.91 -9.82
C ARG A 367 0.49 -5.51 -8.42
N GLY A 368 -0.23 -6.57 -8.07
CA GLY A 368 -0.05 -7.29 -6.80
C GLY A 368 1.22 -8.13 -6.70
N ALA A 369 1.95 -8.32 -7.82
CA ALA A 369 3.10 -9.21 -7.89
C ALA A 369 4.38 -8.58 -8.47
N GLY A 370 4.30 -7.40 -9.13
CA GLY A 370 5.45 -6.89 -9.87
C GLY A 370 5.60 -5.37 -9.90
N THR A 371 4.92 -4.63 -9.07
CA THR A 371 4.93 -3.14 -9.09
C THR A 371 6.32 -2.57 -8.90
N PHE A 372 7.07 -3.05 -7.93
CA PHE A 372 8.36 -2.47 -7.56
C PHE A 372 9.46 -2.89 -8.53
N SER A 373 9.49 -4.16 -8.93
CA SER A 373 10.41 -4.65 -9.95
C SER A 373 10.16 -3.99 -11.31
N ARG A 374 8.89 -3.82 -11.71
CA ARG A 374 8.52 -3.07 -12.93
C ARG A 374 8.97 -1.61 -12.85
N PHE A 375 8.77 -0.95 -11.73
CA PHE A 375 9.21 0.43 -11.56
C PHE A 375 10.72 0.57 -11.71
N ILE A 376 11.50 -0.28 -11.02
CA ILE A 376 12.97 -0.26 -11.11
C ILE A 376 13.44 -0.68 -12.52
N GLY A 377 12.96 -1.81 -13.04
CA GLY A 377 13.41 -2.37 -14.31
C GLY A 377 12.99 -1.51 -15.50
N ARG A 378 11.68 -1.28 -15.66
CA ARG A 378 11.15 -0.63 -16.85
C ARG A 378 11.30 0.90 -16.82
N TYR A 379 11.04 1.56 -15.68
CA TYR A 379 11.02 3.02 -15.65
C TYR A 379 12.37 3.62 -15.25
N VAL A 380 13.02 3.06 -14.21
CA VAL A 380 14.31 3.60 -13.74
C VAL A 380 15.46 3.13 -14.63
N ARG A 381 15.58 1.82 -14.90
CA ARG A 381 16.67 1.26 -15.70
C ARG A 381 16.48 1.53 -17.19
N ASP A 382 15.38 1.04 -17.79
CA ASP A 382 15.22 1.00 -19.25
C ASP A 382 14.79 2.35 -19.84
N GLN A 383 13.95 3.11 -19.13
CA GLN A 383 13.47 4.43 -19.58
C GLN A 383 14.21 5.62 -18.96
N GLU A 384 15.10 5.36 -18.00
CA GLU A 384 15.98 6.35 -17.36
C GLU A 384 15.25 7.61 -16.86
N ILE A 385 14.01 7.45 -16.33
CA ILE A 385 13.21 8.60 -15.86
C ILE A 385 13.84 9.29 -14.64
N MET A 386 14.71 8.58 -13.91
CA MET A 386 15.47 9.11 -12.76
C MET A 386 16.66 8.20 -12.44
N SER A 387 17.53 8.64 -11.51
CA SER A 387 18.60 7.79 -10.99
C SER A 387 18.03 6.66 -10.11
N LEU A 388 18.77 5.53 -10.00
CA LEU A 388 18.37 4.43 -9.12
C LEU A 388 18.20 4.89 -7.66
N MET A 389 19.07 5.76 -7.14
CA MET A 389 18.96 6.29 -5.79
C MET A 389 17.64 7.05 -5.57
N ALA A 390 17.23 7.87 -6.54
CA ALA A 390 15.94 8.56 -6.48
C ALA A 390 14.76 7.59 -6.57
N GLY A 391 14.87 6.55 -7.41
CA GLY A 391 13.88 5.48 -7.50
C GLY A 391 13.73 4.74 -6.18
N LEU A 392 14.83 4.35 -5.55
CA LEU A 392 14.82 3.67 -4.24
C LEU A 392 14.18 4.56 -3.16
N ALA A 393 14.42 5.87 -3.17
CA ALA A 393 13.77 6.78 -2.23
C ALA A 393 12.24 6.72 -2.33
N LYS A 394 11.67 6.61 -3.54
CA LYS A 394 10.22 6.60 -3.79
C LYS A 394 9.52 5.33 -3.28
N ILE A 395 10.26 4.24 -3.15
CA ILE A 395 9.74 2.92 -2.76
C ILE A 395 10.19 2.48 -1.36
N SER A 396 10.97 3.29 -0.66
CA SER A 396 11.46 2.95 0.69
C SER A 396 11.43 4.15 1.64
N LEU A 397 12.28 5.16 1.41
CA LEU A 397 12.45 6.29 2.33
C LEU A 397 11.21 7.19 2.41
N LEU A 398 10.66 7.62 1.28
CA LEU A 398 9.51 8.53 1.25
C LEU A 398 8.26 7.89 1.88
N PRO A 399 7.90 6.62 1.59
CA PRO A 399 6.86 5.91 2.31
C PRO A 399 7.10 5.83 3.82
N ALA A 400 8.33 5.54 4.26
CA ALA A 400 8.68 5.54 5.67
C ALA A 400 8.48 6.92 6.31
N GLN A 401 9.01 7.98 5.70
CA GLN A 401 8.88 9.36 6.17
C GLN A 401 7.42 9.82 6.25
N ARG A 402 6.57 9.40 5.30
CA ARG A 402 5.12 9.70 5.33
C ARG A 402 4.47 9.22 6.62
N LEU A 403 4.93 8.09 7.17
CA LEU A 403 4.34 7.44 8.32
C LEU A 403 5.02 7.79 9.65
N GLU A 404 6.21 8.39 9.66
CA GLU A 404 7.00 8.63 10.90
C GLU A 404 6.23 9.43 11.96
N SER A 405 5.35 10.33 11.55
CA SER A 405 4.55 11.13 12.47
C SER A 405 3.48 10.32 13.20
N ILE A 406 2.90 9.32 12.56
CA ILE A 406 1.85 8.46 13.13
C ILE A 406 2.40 7.14 13.67
N ALA A 407 3.44 6.59 13.07
CA ALA A 407 4.08 5.32 13.43
C ALA A 407 5.60 5.54 13.67
N PRO A 408 6.05 5.86 14.89
CA PRO A 408 7.45 6.20 15.17
C PRO A 408 8.45 5.09 14.80
N GLN A 409 8.03 3.83 14.75
CA GLN A 409 8.88 2.72 14.31
C GLN A 409 9.33 2.86 12.86
N MET A 410 8.60 3.60 12.02
CA MET A 410 8.97 3.84 10.62
C MET A 410 10.26 4.69 10.49
N LYS A 411 10.71 5.37 11.55
CA LYS A 411 12.01 6.05 11.59
C LYS A 411 13.19 5.10 11.42
N ARG A 412 13.00 3.80 11.65
CA ARG A 412 14.06 2.79 11.48
C ARG A 412 13.90 1.98 10.19
N LYS A 413 12.82 2.20 9.40
CA LYS A 413 12.54 1.51 8.14
C LYS A 413 12.84 2.40 6.93
N GLY A 414 12.95 1.82 5.75
CA GLY A 414 13.22 2.55 4.50
C GLY A 414 14.63 3.12 4.38
N ARG A 415 15.58 2.66 5.21
CA ARG A 415 16.99 3.10 5.24
C ARG A 415 17.95 1.97 5.65
N ILE A 416 19.21 2.09 5.25
CA ILE A 416 20.29 1.19 5.71
C ILE A 416 21.31 2.03 6.50
N GLN A 417 21.14 2.05 7.81
CA GLN A 417 21.98 2.79 8.73
C GLN A 417 22.17 1.98 10.00
N ILE A 418 23.23 2.26 10.77
CA ILE A 418 23.42 1.63 12.08
C ILE A 418 22.25 2.00 12.98
N GLY A 419 21.53 0.98 13.48
CA GLY A 419 20.33 1.11 14.30
C GLY A 419 19.01 1.08 13.51
N SER A 420 19.05 1.00 12.18
CA SER A 420 17.85 0.72 11.38
C SER A 420 17.42 -0.74 11.55
N ASP A 421 16.13 -0.99 11.28
CA ASP A 421 15.62 -2.34 11.22
C ASP A 421 16.29 -3.08 10.05
N ALA A 422 16.53 -4.37 10.23
CA ALA A 422 17.11 -5.23 9.19
C ALA A 422 16.00 -5.71 8.23
N ASP A 423 15.40 -4.75 7.52
CA ASP A 423 14.49 -4.93 6.39
C ASP A 423 15.25 -4.53 5.13
N ILE A 424 15.73 -5.53 4.39
CA ILE A 424 16.71 -5.33 3.32
C ILE A 424 16.30 -6.13 2.08
N THR A 425 16.38 -5.49 0.90
CA THR A 425 16.19 -6.14 -0.39
C THR A 425 17.48 -6.11 -1.19
N MET A 426 17.91 -7.28 -1.69
CA MET A 426 19.09 -7.43 -2.52
C MET A 426 18.68 -7.94 -3.91
N PHE A 427 19.07 -7.22 -4.96
CA PHE A 427 18.63 -7.55 -6.32
C PHE A 427 19.72 -7.28 -7.38
N ARG A 428 19.60 -7.96 -8.52
CA ARG A 428 20.40 -7.69 -9.72
C ARG A 428 19.75 -6.54 -10.50
N TYR A 429 20.44 -5.40 -10.56
CA TYR A 429 19.87 -4.23 -11.24
C TYR A 429 19.63 -4.46 -12.74
N ASP A 430 20.49 -5.25 -13.38
CA ASP A 430 20.38 -5.53 -14.82
C ASP A 430 19.20 -6.47 -15.14
N ASP A 431 18.75 -7.28 -14.17
CA ASP A 431 17.76 -8.35 -14.39
C ASP A 431 16.39 -8.04 -13.76
N ILE A 432 16.31 -7.08 -12.82
CA ILE A 432 15.07 -6.82 -12.09
C ILE A 432 13.95 -6.37 -13.01
N ILE A 433 12.85 -7.14 -13.01
CA ILE A 433 11.66 -6.87 -13.83
C ILE A 433 10.44 -7.66 -13.34
N ASP A 434 9.24 -7.16 -13.60
CA ASP A 434 7.99 -7.89 -13.46
C ASP A 434 7.82 -8.92 -14.59
N THR A 435 7.21 -10.05 -14.28
CA THR A 435 6.89 -11.10 -15.25
C THR A 435 5.39 -11.34 -15.41
N ALA A 436 4.59 -10.93 -14.41
CA ALA A 436 3.15 -11.05 -14.45
C ALA A 436 2.52 -10.10 -15.48
N GLY A 437 1.52 -10.59 -16.22
CA GLY A 437 0.76 -9.84 -17.21
C GLY A 437 -0.72 -9.75 -16.87
N PHE A 438 -1.52 -9.18 -17.76
CA PHE A 438 -2.98 -9.12 -17.65
C PHE A 438 -3.68 -10.40 -18.09
N GLU A 439 -2.94 -11.39 -18.57
CA GLU A 439 -3.43 -12.69 -19.00
C GLU A 439 -2.76 -13.77 -18.16
N GLY A 440 -3.56 -14.71 -17.67
CA GLY A 440 -3.08 -15.81 -16.82
C GLY A 440 -2.92 -15.45 -15.36
N ASP A 441 -2.29 -16.36 -14.61
CA ASP A 441 -2.05 -16.19 -13.18
C ASP A 441 -0.84 -15.28 -12.91
N LEU A 442 -0.78 -14.76 -11.67
CA LEU A 442 0.37 -14.01 -11.21
C LEU A 442 1.63 -14.89 -11.19
N THR A 443 2.75 -14.29 -11.60
CA THR A 443 4.08 -14.89 -11.54
C THR A 443 5.00 -14.02 -10.70
N TYR A 444 6.03 -14.62 -10.10
CA TYR A 444 7.01 -13.88 -9.29
C TYR A 444 7.88 -12.99 -10.18
N SER A 445 8.25 -11.82 -9.69
CA SER A 445 9.24 -10.95 -10.32
C SER A 445 10.61 -11.64 -10.44
N GLU A 446 11.41 -11.25 -11.42
CA GLU A 446 12.78 -11.68 -11.60
C GLU A 446 13.78 -10.64 -11.08
N GLY A 447 14.99 -11.08 -10.76
CA GLY A 447 16.10 -10.22 -10.34
C GLY A 447 16.23 -9.98 -8.84
N VAL A 448 15.16 -10.15 -8.04
CA VAL A 448 15.25 -10.15 -6.57
C VAL A 448 15.93 -11.43 -6.11
N GLN A 449 17.01 -11.30 -5.32
CA GLN A 449 17.83 -12.45 -4.90
C GLN A 449 17.65 -12.78 -3.42
N TYR A 450 17.65 -11.76 -2.55
CA TYR A 450 17.46 -11.97 -1.12
C TYR A 450 16.55 -10.88 -0.56
N VAL A 451 15.66 -11.27 0.34
CA VAL A 451 14.84 -10.35 1.12
C VAL A 451 14.92 -10.74 2.59
N ILE A 452 15.27 -9.78 3.41
CA ILE A 452 15.33 -9.89 4.87
C ILE A 452 14.22 -9.01 5.45
N VAL A 453 13.44 -9.58 6.35
CA VAL A 453 12.39 -8.89 7.10
C VAL A 453 12.66 -9.08 8.59
N ASN A 454 12.79 -8.00 9.34
CA ASN A 454 13.12 -8.04 10.78
C ASN A 454 14.32 -8.95 11.12
N GLY A 455 15.32 -8.99 10.23
CA GLY A 455 16.54 -9.78 10.44
C GLY A 455 16.41 -11.27 10.10
N GLU A 456 15.35 -11.70 9.44
CA GLU A 456 15.13 -13.07 8.99
C GLU A 456 14.92 -13.11 7.48
N PHE A 457 15.55 -14.07 6.79
CA PHE A 457 15.35 -14.23 5.35
C PHE A 457 13.96 -14.77 5.05
N VAL A 458 13.28 -14.14 4.09
CA VAL A 458 12.02 -14.61 3.48
C VAL A 458 12.21 -15.02 2.03
N VAL A 459 13.24 -14.46 1.36
CA VAL A 459 13.69 -14.88 0.03
C VAL A 459 15.18 -15.17 0.10
N TRP A 460 15.61 -16.31 -0.44
CA TRP A 460 16.99 -16.75 -0.50
C TRP A 460 17.33 -17.28 -1.90
N ASP A 461 18.33 -16.66 -2.53
CA ASP A 461 18.79 -17.00 -3.89
C ASP A 461 17.67 -17.03 -4.95
N GLY A 462 16.74 -16.06 -4.84
CA GLY A 462 15.61 -15.91 -5.75
C GLY A 462 14.42 -16.83 -5.45
N GLU A 463 14.44 -17.59 -4.36
CA GLU A 463 13.37 -18.51 -3.97
C GLU A 463 12.77 -18.13 -2.60
N LEU A 464 11.46 -18.29 -2.46
CA LEU A 464 10.79 -18.12 -1.16
C LEU A 464 11.24 -19.17 -0.17
N ILE A 465 11.46 -18.76 1.08
CA ILE A 465 11.68 -19.67 2.19
C ILE A 465 10.31 -20.10 2.72
N ASP A 466 9.98 -21.37 2.53
CA ASP A 466 8.71 -21.94 3.00
C ASP A 466 8.55 -21.80 4.52
N GLY A 467 7.39 -21.29 4.93
CA GLY A 467 7.06 -21.10 6.34
C GLY A 467 7.73 -19.92 7.05
N ALA A 468 8.58 -19.11 6.39
CA ALA A 468 9.12 -17.89 6.97
C ALA A 468 7.98 -16.88 7.22
N ARG A 469 7.83 -16.43 8.48
CA ARG A 469 6.75 -15.53 8.93
C ARG A 469 7.25 -14.47 9.92
N PRO A 470 8.33 -13.73 9.61
CA PRO A 470 8.92 -12.74 10.52
C PRO A 470 8.16 -11.41 10.56
N GLY A 471 7.11 -11.25 9.74
CA GLY A 471 6.36 -10.00 9.62
C GLY A 471 5.74 -9.55 10.94
N GLN A 472 5.86 -8.27 11.24
CA GLN A 472 5.39 -7.63 12.46
C GLN A 472 4.41 -6.51 12.16
N ALA A 473 3.52 -6.23 13.13
CA ALA A 473 2.56 -5.16 13.02
C ALA A 473 3.23 -3.77 13.08
N ILE A 474 2.87 -2.90 12.15
CA ILE A 474 3.17 -1.47 12.20
C ILE A 474 1.97 -0.77 12.86
N LEU A 475 2.19 -0.16 14.01
CA LEU A 475 1.12 0.41 14.82
C LEU A 475 1.20 1.93 14.89
N GLY A 476 0.05 2.58 14.85
CA GLY A 476 -0.06 4.01 15.11
C GLY A 476 0.32 4.35 16.56
N ARG A 477 0.93 5.55 16.76
CA ARG A 477 1.44 6.03 18.05
C ARG A 477 0.37 6.18 19.14
N ASN A 478 -0.90 6.22 18.77
CA ASN A 478 -2.02 6.40 19.69
C ASN A 478 -2.48 5.08 20.35
N VAL A 479 -1.81 3.96 20.03
CA VAL A 479 -2.16 2.66 20.61
C VAL A 479 -2.07 2.71 22.14
N VAL A 480 -3.13 2.20 22.78
CA VAL A 480 -3.19 2.06 24.24
C VAL A 480 -3.22 0.56 24.52
N PHE A 481 -2.12 0.05 25.09
CA PHE A 481 -1.99 -1.36 25.50
C PHE A 481 -2.70 -1.64 26.82
#